data_b45002a9fb56343acaf2f6ac53a2f531
#
_entry.id   b45002a9fb56343acaf2f6ac53a2f531
#
_cell.length_a   1.000
_cell.length_b   1.000
_cell.length_c   1.000
_cell.angle_alpha   90.00
_cell.angle_beta   90.00
_cell.angle_gamma   90.00
#
_symmetry.space_group_name_H-M   'P 1'
#
loop_
_entity.id
_entity.type
_entity.pdbx_description
1 polymer ?
#
loop_
_entity_poly.entity_id
_entity_poly.type
_entity_poly.pdbx_seq_one_letter_code
_entity_poly.pdbx_strand_id
1 'polypeptide(L)'
;MVTGQGYSQVLPIAVMLWDIANKQHKCEFSDTIVVEQPEVHLHPSMQADMAKLFLNALKLSKKKNNSIRLIIETHSPIIVNRLGKMIRTGELESKELSVFLFNKEKGISSIQTTSYGSDGRIKKWPIGFLD
;
A
#
# COMPACT_ATOMS: atom_id res chain seq x y z
N MET A 1 -15.82 -13.29 17.03
CA MET A 1 -16.90 -12.42 16.44
C MET A 1 -16.17 -11.23 15.83
N VAL A 2 -16.05 -11.19 14.50
CA VAL A 2 -15.42 -10.05 13.81
C VAL A 2 -16.42 -8.91 13.88
N THR A 3 -16.10 -7.87 14.66
CA THR A 3 -16.97 -6.71 14.82
C THR A 3 -17.09 -5.97 13.49
N GLY A 4 -18.29 -5.54 13.11
CA GLY A 4 -18.58 -4.93 11.80
C GLY A 4 -17.81 -3.63 11.47
N GLN A 5 -17.08 -3.06 12.42
CA GLN A 5 -16.30 -1.82 12.23
C GLN A 5 -15.18 -1.96 11.18
N GLY A 6 -14.48 -3.09 11.13
CA GLY A 6 -13.43 -3.30 10.13
C GLY A 6 -13.95 -3.33 8.69
N TYR A 7 -15.11 -3.91 8.47
CA TYR A 7 -15.72 -3.96 7.14
C TYR A 7 -16.21 -2.61 6.66
N SER A 8 -16.73 -1.76 7.56
CA SER A 8 -17.18 -0.42 7.20
C SER A 8 -16.04 0.49 6.71
N GLN A 9 -14.80 0.22 7.12
CA GLN A 9 -13.62 0.96 6.64
C GLN A 9 -13.04 0.36 5.36
N VAL A 10 -12.97 -0.96 5.25
CA VAL A 10 -12.39 -1.64 4.08
C VAL A 10 -13.29 -1.50 2.85
N LEU A 11 -14.60 -1.59 3.01
CA LEU A 11 -15.54 -1.60 1.90
C LEU A 11 -15.48 -0.35 1.01
N PRO A 12 -15.47 0.89 1.52
CA PRO A 12 -15.33 2.09 0.69
C PRO A 12 -14.04 2.09 -0.12
N ILE A 13 -12.93 1.69 0.49
CA ILE A 13 -11.62 1.60 -0.18
C ILE A 13 -11.68 0.53 -1.28
N ALA A 14 -12.24 -0.64 -1.00
CA ALA A 14 -12.36 -1.73 -1.97
C ALA A 14 -13.23 -1.32 -3.17
N VAL A 15 -14.36 -0.67 -2.93
CA VAL A 15 -15.27 -0.19 -4.00
C VAL A 15 -14.58 0.87 -4.85
N MET A 16 -13.93 1.85 -4.24
CA MET A 16 -13.18 2.89 -4.95
C MET A 16 -12.08 2.29 -5.81
N LEU A 17 -11.27 1.40 -5.26
CA LEU A 17 -10.18 0.73 -5.99
C LEU A 17 -10.70 -0.12 -7.14
N TRP A 18 -11.81 -0.84 -6.92
CA TRP A 18 -12.45 -1.65 -7.95
C TRP A 18 -13.01 -0.79 -9.07
N ASP A 19 -13.71 0.29 -8.75
CA ASP A 19 -14.28 1.21 -9.75
C ASP A 19 -13.21 1.82 -10.63
N ILE A 20 -12.16 2.40 -10.03
CA ILE A 20 -11.06 3.03 -10.75
C ILE A 20 -10.28 2.00 -11.59
N ALA A 21 -10.01 0.82 -11.04
CA ALA A 21 -9.28 -0.23 -11.77
C ALA A 21 -10.07 -0.79 -12.96
N ASN A 22 -11.41 -0.72 -12.93
CA ASN A 22 -12.29 -1.19 -14.01
C ASN A 22 -12.68 -0.11 -15.02
N LYS A 23 -12.33 1.16 -14.82
CA LYS A 23 -12.61 2.20 -15.79
C LYS A 23 -12.08 1.79 -17.17
N GLN A 24 -12.93 1.90 -18.18
CA GLN A 24 -12.57 1.60 -19.58
C GLN A 24 -12.06 2.83 -20.34
N HIS A 25 -11.92 3.96 -19.65
CA HIS A 25 -11.46 5.17 -20.28
C HIS A 25 -9.95 5.14 -20.47
N LYS A 26 -9.51 5.23 -21.73
CA LYS A 26 -8.12 5.57 -22.06
C LYS A 26 -7.89 7.03 -21.65
N CYS A 27 -7.69 7.26 -20.37
CA CYS A 27 -7.19 8.56 -19.91
C CYS A 27 -5.71 8.67 -20.29
N GLU A 28 -5.34 9.78 -20.90
CA GLU A 28 -3.92 10.14 -21.13
C GLU A 28 -3.16 10.30 -19.82
N PHE A 29 -3.88 10.40 -18.70
CA PHE A 29 -3.35 10.59 -17.36
C PHE A 29 -3.65 9.38 -16.47
N SER A 30 -2.69 9.04 -15.61
CA SER A 30 -2.89 8.01 -14.58
C SER A 30 -3.74 8.55 -13.44
N ASP A 31 -4.75 7.79 -12.99
CA ASP A 31 -5.48 8.08 -11.77
C ASP A 31 -4.55 7.90 -10.56
N THR A 32 -4.53 8.87 -9.66
CA THR A 32 -3.78 8.78 -8.40
C THR A 32 -4.77 8.64 -7.23
N ILE A 33 -4.60 7.60 -6.45
CA ILE A 33 -5.40 7.31 -5.27
C ILE A 33 -4.51 7.47 -4.06
N VAL A 34 -4.93 8.28 -3.11
CA VAL A 34 -4.25 8.47 -1.82
C VAL A 34 -5.10 7.80 -0.74
N VAL A 35 -4.48 6.96 0.06
CA VAL A 35 -5.11 6.28 1.19
C VAL A 35 -4.26 6.52 2.42
N GLU A 36 -4.87 7.16 3.42
CA GLU A 36 -4.22 7.46 4.70
C GLU A 36 -4.66 6.45 5.75
N GLN A 37 -3.69 5.87 6.44
CA GLN A 37 -3.87 4.99 7.59
C GLN A 37 -4.97 3.93 7.42
N PRO A 38 -4.94 3.11 6.34
CA PRO A 38 -5.99 2.12 6.07
C PRO A 38 -6.10 1.02 7.14
N GLU A 39 -5.12 0.92 8.00
CA GLU A 39 -5.05 -0.07 9.09
C GLU A 39 -5.84 0.30 10.33
N VAL A 40 -6.26 1.55 10.48
CA VAL A 40 -6.92 2.04 11.71
C VAL A 40 -8.17 1.21 11.99
N HIS A 41 -8.33 0.74 13.23
CA HIS A 41 -9.40 -0.15 13.69
C HIS A 41 -9.50 -1.53 12.98
N LEU A 42 -8.50 -1.93 12.17
CA LEU A 42 -8.50 -3.23 11.54
C LEU A 42 -7.78 -4.28 12.39
N HIS A 43 -8.36 -5.46 12.45
CA HIS A 43 -7.67 -6.64 12.97
C HIS A 43 -6.42 -6.96 12.11
N PRO A 44 -5.32 -7.48 12.71
CA PRO A 44 -4.07 -7.77 11.99
C PRO A 44 -4.25 -8.58 10.69
N SER A 45 -5.17 -9.55 10.67
CA SER A 45 -5.45 -10.32 9.45
C SER A 45 -6.02 -9.45 8.32
N MET A 46 -6.90 -8.49 8.66
CA MET A 46 -7.49 -7.56 7.69
C MET A 46 -6.45 -6.55 7.18
N GLN A 47 -5.50 -6.13 8.01
CA GLN A 47 -4.37 -5.29 7.57
C GLN A 47 -3.53 -6.01 6.51
N ALA A 48 -3.27 -7.32 6.69
CA ALA A 48 -2.57 -8.12 5.68
C ALA A 48 -3.38 -8.27 4.38
N ASP A 49 -4.71 -8.36 4.48
CA ASP A 49 -5.60 -8.44 3.32
C ASP A 49 -5.71 -7.10 2.58
N MET A 50 -5.58 -5.96 3.26
CA MET A 50 -5.47 -4.64 2.62
C MET A 50 -4.29 -4.57 1.64
N ALA A 51 -3.13 -5.09 1.99
CA ALA A 51 -1.99 -5.13 1.07
C ALA A 51 -2.30 -5.95 -0.19
N LYS A 52 -3.05 -7.06 -0.05
CA LYS A 52 -3.53 -7.85 -1.22
C LYS A 52 -4.54 -7.07 -2.05
N LEU A 53 -5.44 -6.33 -1.41
CA LEU A 53 -6.43 -5.52 -2.10
C LEU A 53 -5.75 -4.48 -3.00
N PHE A 54 -4.75 -3.77 -2.48
CA PHE A 54 -3.95 -2.82 -3.27
C PHE A 54 -3.26 -3.48 -4.46
N LEU A 55 -2.60 -4.62 -4.25
CA LEU A 55 -1.94 -5.36 -5.32
C LEU A 55 -2.92 -5.83 -6.39
N ASN A 56 -4.09 -6.34 -5.99
CA ASN A 56 -5.13 -6.79 -6.91
C ASN A 56 -5.68 -5.64 -7.75
N ALA A 57 -5.87 -4.46 -7.18
CA ALA A 57 -6.28 -3.26 -7.90
C ALA A 57 -5.26 -2.85 -8.96
N LEU A 58 -3.96 -2.86 -8.62
CA LEU A 58 -2.88 -2.59 -9.57
C LEU A 58 -2.85 -3.62 -10.72
N LYS A 59 -2.97 -4.91 -10.41
CA LYS A 59 -3.01 -5.98 -11.42
C LYS A 59 -4.22 -5.87 -12.34
N LEU A 60 -5.40 -5.56 -11.77
CA LEU A 60 -6.62 -5.37 -12.55
C LEU A 60 -6.51 -4.17 -13.47
N SER A 61 -6.00 -3.04 -12.98
CA SER A 61 -5.77 -1.84 -13.76
C SER A 61 -4.84 -2.11 -14.96
N LYS A 62 -3.70 -2.77 -14.72
CA LYS A 62 -2.79 -3.18 -15.79
C LYS A 62 -3.46 -4.06 -16.84
N LYS A 63 -4.29 -5.04 -16.41
CA LYS A 63 -5.04 -5.93 -17.31
C LYS A 63 -6.04 -5.16 -18.18
N LYS A 64 -6.55 -4.03 -17.68
CA LYS A 64 -7.50 -3.16 -18.40
C LYS A 64 -6.82 -2.04 -19.20
N ASN A 65 -5.49 -2.03 -19.29
CA ASN A 65 -4.71 -0.93 -19.87
C ASN A 65 -4.96 0.43 -19.23
N ASN A 66 -5.35 0.43 -17.95
CA ASN A 66 -5.42 1.62 -17.14
C ASN A 66 -4.10 1.81 -16.39
N SER A 67 -3.74 3.06 -16.14
CA SER A 67 -2.61 3.39 -15.27
C SER A 67 -3.13 4.00 -13.99
N ILE A 68 -2.93 3.31 -12.87
CA ILE A 68 -3.22 3.86 -11.54
C ILE A 68 -1.95 3.96 -10.71
N ARG A 69 -1.89 5.00 -9.88
CA ARG A 69 -0.86 5.21 -8.88
C ARG A 69 -1.50 5.16 -7.51
N LEU A 70 -0.95 4.35 -6.61
CA LEU A 70 -1.37 4.30 -5.22
C LEU A 70 -0.33 4.99 -4.35
N ILE A 71 -0.78 5.91 -3.51
CA ILE A 71 0.01 6.52 -2.43
C ILE A 71 -0.65 6.08 -1.14
N ILE A 72 0.07 5.35 -0.32
CA ILE A 72 -0.45 4.75 0.92
C ILE A 72 0.40 5.26 2.08
N GLU A 73 -0.22 6.00 2.99
CA GLU A 73 0.37 6.32 4.28
C GLU A 73 -0.03 5.25 5.28
N THR A 74 0.93 4.66 5.96
CA THR A 74 0.67 3.61 6.94
C THR A 74 1.72 3.57 8.04
N HIS A 75 1.28 3.24 9.26
CA HIS A 75 2.12 2.90 10.40
C HIS A 75 2.06 1.39 10.72
N SER A 76 1.44 0.58 9.84
CA SER A 76 1.29 -0.85 10.06
C SER A 76 2.52 -1.65 9.63
N PRO A 77 3.26 -2.26 10.57
CA PRO A 77 4.32 -3.20 10.23
C PRO A 77 3.77 -4.41 9.45
N ILE A 78 2.49 -4.74 9.65
CA ILE A 78 1.84 -5.86 8.98
C ILE A 78 1.67 -5.60 7.49
N ILE A 79 1.20 -4.39 7.11
CA ILE A 79 1.09 -3.99 5.70
C ILE A 79 2.47 -3.98 5.06
N VAL A 80 3.45 -3.34 5.71
CA VAL A 80 4.84 -3.25 5.23
C VAL A 80 5.45 -4.63 5.02
N ASN A 81 5.35 -5.52 6.02
CA ASN A 81 5.88 -6.89 5.91
C ASN A 81 5.14 -7.72 4.87
N ARG A 82 3.84 -7.48 4.67
CA ARG A 82 3.06 -8.18 3.64
C ARG A 82 3.49 -7.81 2.24
N LEU A 83 3.75 -6.53 1.98
CA LEU A 83 4.31 -6.05 0.72
C LEU A 83 5.70 -6.67 0.46
N GLY A 84 6.56 -6.70 1.46
CA GLY A 84 7.86 -7.37 1.36
C GLY A 84 7.74 -8.87 1.05
N LYS A 85 6.77 -9.58 1.67
CA LYS A 85 6.49 -10.97 1.34
C LYS A 85 6.07 -11.13 -0.12
N MET A 86 5.22 -10.25 -0.64
CA MET A 86 4.77 -10.29 -2.04
C MET A 86 5.93 -10.09 -3.03
N ILE A 87 6.89 -9.24 -2.69
CA ILE A 87 8.11 -9.07 -3.50
C ILE A 87 8.94 -10.35 -3.48
N ARG A 88 9.17 -10.93 -2.30
CA ARG A 88 9.95 -12.17 -2.16
C ARG A 88 9.32 -13.34 -2.89
N THR A 89 7.99 -13.41 -2.97
CA THR A 89 7.26 -14.48 -3.69
C THR A 89 7.06 -14.18 -5.18
N GLY A 90 7.53 -13.05 -5.68
CA GLY A 90 7.40 -12.66 -7.10
C GLY A 90 5.99 -12.18 -7.48
N GLU A 91 5.11 -11.92 -6.51
CA GLU A 91 3.77 -11.38 -6.76
C GLU A 91 3.80 -9.89 -7.12
N LEU A 92 4.84 -9.17 -6.66
CA LEU A 92 5.09 -7.75 -6.89
C LEU A 92 6.58 -7.56 -7.19
N GLU A 93 6.93 -6.73 -8.15
CA GLU A 93 8.32 -6.38 -8.43
C GLU A 93 8.78 -5.23 -7.52
N SER A 94 9.99 -5.31 -6.97
CA SER A 94 10.52 -4.28 -6.07
C SER A 94 10.60 -2.89 -6.71
N LYS A 95 10.79 -2.81 -8.03
CA LYS A 95 10.83 -1.55 -8.78
C LYS A 95 9.45 -0.85 -8.89
N GLU A 96 8.36 -1.57 -8.63
CA GLU A 96 7.00 -1.02 -8.67
C GLU A 96 6.59 -0.35 -7.36
N LEU A 97 7.45 -0.44 -6.33
CA LEU A 97 7.17 0.09 -4.99
C LEU A 97 8.29 1.01 -4.51
N SER A 98 7.94 2.25 -4.21
CA SER A 98 8.84 3.22 -3.55
C SER A 98 8.40 3.41 -2.12
N VAL A 99 9.35 3.55 -1.20
CA VAL A 99 9.10 3.78 0.22
C VAL A 99 9.69 5.12 0.63
N PHE A 100 8.89 5.96 1.25
CA PHE A 100 9.28 7.25 1.78
C PHE A 100 9.10 7.23 3.30
N LEU A 101 10.17 7.50 4.03
CA LEU A 101 10.17 7.57 5.48
C LEU A 101 10.21 9.04 5.89
N PHE A 102 9.22 9.45 6.69
CA PHE A 102 9.11 10.81 7.20
C PHE A 102 9.59 10.83 8.64
N ASN A 103 10.61 11.61 8.93
CA ASN A 103 11.14 11.84 10.25
C ASN A 103 10.96 13.30 10.67
N LYS A 104 10.71 13.52 11.95
CA LYS A 104 10.65 14.86 12.53
C LYS A 104 11.59 14.95 13.72
N GLU A 105 12.67 15.70 13.58
CA GLU A 105 13.63 15.96 14.64
C GLU A 105 13.72 17.45 14.92
N LYS A 106 13.63 17.85 16.20
CA LYS A 106 13.75 19.25 16.65
C LYS A 106 12.88 20.23 15.83
N GLY A 107 11.68 19.81 15.44
CA GLY A 107 10.76 20.63 14.65
C GLY A 107 11.02 20.67 13.14
N ILE A 108 12.07 20.02 12.67
CA ILE A 108 12.42 19.92 11.22
C ILE A 108 11.96 18.56 10.71
N SER A 109 11.15 18.57 9.63
CA SER A 109 10.73 17.35 8.95
C SER A 109 11.73 17.01 7.84
N SER A 110 12.08 15.74 7.74
CA SER A 110 12.94 15.20 6.68
C SER A 110 12.30 13.97 6.02
N ILE A 111 12.61 13.76 4.75
CA ILE A 111 12.13 12.62 3.97
C ILE A 111 13.34 11.80 3.55
N GLN A 112 13.30 10.51 3.85
CA GLN A 112 14.28 9.55 3.37
C GLN A 112 13.62 8.58 2.41
N THR A 113 14.17 8.42 1.21
CA THR A 113 13.70 7.43 0.24
C THR A 113 14.44 6.11 0.45
N THR A 114 13.70 5.02 0.47
CA THR A 114 14.24 3.67 0.51
C THR A 114 13.45 2.74 -0.42
N SER A 115 13.86 1.49 -0.52
CA SER A 115 13.23 0.50 -1.38
C SER A 115 13.33 -0.89 -0.77
N TYR A 116 12.53 -1.82 -1.27
CA TYR A 116 12.68 -3.23 -0.94
C TYR A 116 13.81 -3.88 -1.76
N GLY A 117 14.54 -4.79 -1.13
CA GLY A 117 15.38 -5.75 -1.83
C GLY A 117 14.55 -6.87 -2.47
N SER A 118 15.18 -7.68 -3.32
CA SER A 118 14.55 -8.90 -3.89
C SER A 118 14.18 -9.94 -2.83
N ASP A 119 14.81 -9.88 -1.66
CA ASP A 119 14.51 -10.70 -0.49
C ASP A 119 13.25 -10.23 0.28
N GLY A 120 12.62 -9.13 -0.17
CA GLY A 120 11.44 -8.54 0.45
C GLY A 120 11.73 -7.75 1.73
N ARG A 121 12.99 -7.42 2.01
CA ARG A 121 13.38 -6.56 3.13
C ARG A 121 13.59 -5.13 2.65
N ILE A 122 13.20 -4.16 3.49
CA ILE A 122 13.47 -2.75 3.21
C ILE A 122 14.96 -2.49 3.45
N LYS A 123 15.60 -1.86 2.47
CA LYS A 123 16.99 -1.43 2.55
C LYS A 123 17.10 -0.24 3.48
N LYS A 124 18.11 -0.22 4.36
CA LYS A 124 18.39 0.91 5.29
C LYS A 124 17.16 1.29 6.14
N TRP A 125 16.51 0.30 6.74
CA TRP A 125 15.43 0.55 7.68
C TRP A 125 15.96 1.27 8.92
N PRO A 126 15.41 2.42 9.33
CA PRO A 126 15.85 3.09 10.56
C PRO A 126 15.47 2.24 11.78
N ILE A 127 16.41 2.11 12.72
CA ILE A 127 16.15 1.47 14.02
C ILE A 127 15.08 2.29 14.74
N GLY A 128 14.08 1.63 15.31
CA GLY A 128 13.01 2.28 16.09
C GLY A 128 11.86 2.89 15.27
N PHE A 129 11.78 2.64 13.95
CA PHE A 129 10.74 3.24 13.11
C PHE A 129 9.36 2.57 13.23
N LEU A 130 9.29 1.30 13.65
CA LEU A 130 8.06 0.53 13.89
C LEU A 130 8.19 -0.34 15.16
N ASP A 131 9.00 0.07 16.12
CA ASP A 131 9.17 -0.59 17.42
C ASP A 131 8.06 -0.19 18.39
#